data_614c903015a01a95eb38c97e81ff867e
#
_entry.id   614c903015a01a95eb38c97e81ff867e
#
_cell.length_a   1.000
_cell.length_b   1.000
_cell.length_c   1.000
_cell.angle_alpha   90.00
_cell.angle_beta   90.00
_cell.angle_gamma   90.00
#
_symmetry.space_group_name_H-M   'P 1'
#
loop_
_entity.id
_entity.type
_entity.pdbx_description
1 polymer ?
#
loop_
_entity_poly.entity_id
_entity_poly.type
_entity_poly.pdbx_seq_one_letter_code
_entity_poly.pdbx_strand_id
1 'polypeptide(L)'
;MKKNYFILFLGLLLSCTQTHKNAPLQPVKVTVPAELQAYYQGVDFNKTGKALYDELATLTIAKHTNFLSYKDRHKYLYKADASKKNPENVVLVYTGEERFGQEYEGNKRYSPTTFNTEHIYPKSKIVTQAVTDLHHLRVCDKSVNSRRGNHPFTEGKGEAKLIGSAWYPGDEWKGDVARMVLYLNLRYNEELNSDISTGGLEMLLKWNDEDPVSDLERQRNNVIQAAQGNRNPFIDFPQLVRPAYQH
;
A
#
# COMPACT_ATOMS: atom_id res chain seq x y z
N MET A 1 76.84 -28.63 11.88
CA MET A 1 76.16 -27.69 10.96
C MET A 1 74.86 -28.35 10.49
N LYS A 2 73.69 -27.95 11.07
CA LYS A 2 72.38 -28.48 10.64
C LYS A 2 71.74 -27.42 9.73
N LYS A 3 71.45 -27.77 8.47
CA LYS A 3 70.75 -26.93 7.51
C LYS A 3 69.24 -27.08 7.73
N ASN A 4 68.56 -26.00 8.10
CA ASN A 4 67.11 -25.94 8.14
C ASN A 4 66.60 -25.51 6.77
N TYR A 5 65.75 -26.34 6.15
CA TYR A 5 64.99 -26.01 4.94
C TYR A 5 63.64 -25.43 5.37
N PHE A 6 63.39 -24.19 5.00
CA PHE A 6 62.09 -23.52 5.16
C PHE A 6 61.27 -23.81 3.92
N ILE A 7 60.20 -24.59 4.09
CA ILE A 7 59.24 -24.86 3.01
C ILE A 7 58.16 -23.78 3.09
N LEU A 8 58.11 -22.91 2.07
CA LEU A 8 57.09 -21.89 1.91
C LEU A 8 55.84 -22.53 1.27
N PHE A 9 54.77 -22.69 2.06
CA PHE A 9 53.46 -23.10 1.54
C PHE A 9 52.75 -21.88 0.96
N LEU A 10 52.65 -21.79 -0.36
CA LEU A 10 51.88 -20.80 -1.07
C LEU A 10 50.44 -21.29 -1.17
N GLY A 11 49.59 -20.86 -0.24
CA GLY A 11 48.14 -21.17 -0.27
C GLY A 11 47.45 -20.36 -1.36
N LEU A 12 47.03 -21.01 -2.44
CA LEU A 12 46.11 -20.42 -3.42
C LEU A 12 44.72 -20.31 -2.76
N LEU A 13 44.33 -19.09 -2.40
CA LEU A 13 42.96 -18.76 -2.09
C LEU A 13 42.15 -18.70 -3.40
N LEU A 14 41.46 -19.78 -3.75
CA LEU A 14 40.40 -19.73 -4.76
C LEU A 14 39.22 -18.96 -4.17
N SER A 15 39.08 -17.69 -4.54
CA SER A 15 37.87 -16.91 -4.32
C SER A 15 36.77 -17.44 -5.23
N CYS A 16 35.92 -18.29 -4.70
CA CYS A 16 34.68 -18.69 -5.37
C CYS A 16 33.70 -17.51 -5.31
N THR A 17 33.69 -16.66 -6.32
CA THR A 17 32.57 -15.73 -6.55
C THR A 17 31.37 -16.53 -6.98
N GLN A 18 30.51 -16.89 -6.03
CA GLN A 18 29.17 -17.39 -6.33
C GLN A 18 28.37 -16.23 -6.95
N THR A 19 28.26 -16.20 -8.26
CA THR A 19 27.20 -15.46 -8.95
C THR A 19 25.88 -16.12 -8.58
N HIS A 20 25.16 -15.53 -7.63
CA HIS A 20 23.76 -15.88 -7.41
C HIS A 20 23.00 -15.50 -8.70
N LYS A 21 22.87 -16.46 -9.61
CA LYS A 21 21.84 -16.37 -10.65
C LYS A 21 20.51 -16.38 -9.92
N ASN A 22 19.78 -15.26 -9.92
CA ASN A 22 18.43 -15.21 -9.40
C ASN A 22 17.64 -16.34 -10.05
N ALA A 23 17.07 -17.22 -9.22
CA ALA A 23 16.19 -18.27 -9.72
C ALA A 23 15.03 -17.60 -10.49
N PRO A 24 14.56 -18.21 -11.60
CA PRO A 24 13.43 -17.62 -12.33
C PRO A 24 12.23 -17.48 -11.39
N LEU A 25 11.59 -16.31 -11.46
CA LEU A 25 10.38 -16.03 -10.69
C LEU A 25 9.33 -17.08 -11.02
N GLN A 26 8.79 -17.72 -9.99
CA GLN A 26 7.72 -18.71 -10.17
C GLN A 26 6.36 -18.03 -9.98
N PRO A 27 5.37 -18.35 -10.82
CA PRO A 27 4.00 -17.89 -10.63
C PRO A 27 3.46 -18.29 -9.26
N VAL A 28 2.78 -17.36 -8.60
CA VAL A 28 2.09 -17.64 -7.35
C VAL A 28 0.68 -18.15 -7.68
N LYS A 29 0.32 -19.28 -7.06
CA LYS A 29 -1.04 -19.83 -7.24
C LYS A 29 -2.08 -18.86 -6.69
N VAL A 30 -2.98 -18.41 -7.55
CA VAL A 30 -4.13 -17.58 -7.21
C VAL A 30 -5.41 -18.39 -7.37
N THR A 31 -6.26 -18.37 -6.34
CA THR A 31 -7.63 -18.88 -6.43
C THR A 31 -8.56 -17.68 -6.34
N VAL A 32 -9.22 -17.35 -7.44
CA VAL A 32 -10.16 -16.22 -7.48
C VAL A 32 -11.47 -16.64 -6.82
N PRO A 33 -11.91 -15.95 -5.73
CA PRO A 33 -13.21 -16.19 -5.11
C PRO A 33 -14.36 -16.03 -6.10
N ALA A 34 -15.45 -16.77 -5.90
CA ALA A 34 -16.59 -16.81 -6.84
C ALA A 34 -17.14 -15.40 -7.14
N GLU A 35 -17.26 -14.56 -6.13
CA GLU A 35 -17.75 -13.18 -6.22
C GLU A 35 -16.82 -12.24 -7.00
N LEU A 36 -15.54 -12.60 -7.17
CA LEU A 36 -14.55 -11.81 -7.90
C LEU A 36 -14.26 -12.36 -9.31
N GLN A 37 -14.78 -13.52 -9.68
CA GLN A 37 -14.48 -14.15 -10.98
C GLN A 37 -14.84 -13.25 -12.15
N ALA A 38 -15.99 -12.57 -12.12
CA ALA A 38 -16.41 -11.65 -13.17
C ALA A 38 -15.50 -10.41 -13.29
N TYR A 39 -14.95 -9.95 -12.16
CA TYR A 39 -14.02 -8.82 -12.14
C TYR A 39 -12.66 -9.19 -12.77
N TYR A 40 -12.11 -10.34 -12.38
CA TYR A 40 -10.79 -10.83 -12.81
C TYR A 40 -10.83 -11.71 -14.06
N GLN A 41 -11.98 -11.77 -14.75
CA GLN A 41 -12.11 -12.57 -15.98
C GLN A 41 -11.07 -12.14 -17.02
N GLY A 42 -10.30 -13.09 -17.53
CA GLY A 42 -9.27 -12.87 -18.55
C GLY A 42 -7.90 -12.44 -18.02
N VAL A 43 -7.74 -12.28 -16.70
CA VAL A 43 -6.42 -12.00 -16.08
C VAL A 43 -5.59 -13.27 -16.03
N ASP A 44 -4.35 -13.19 -16.53
CA ASP A 44 -3.39 -14.29 -16.46
C ASP A 44 -2.49 -14.15 -15.23
N PHE A 45 -2.86 -14.81 -14.16
CA PHE A 45 -2.08 -14.84 -12.89
C PHE A 45 -0.81 -15.72 -12.94
N ASN A 46 -0.55 -16.41 -14.06
CA ASN A 46 0.69 -17.16 -14.25
C ASN A 46 1.87 -16.29 -14.68
N LYS A 47 1.62 -15.03 -15.00
CA LYS A 47 2.66 -14.04 -15.30
C LYS A 47 3.46 -13.69 -14.05
N THR A 48 4.70 -13.23 -14.23
CA THR A 48 5.60 -12.75 -13.16
C THR A 48 6.31 -11.47 -13.59
N GLY A 49 6.90 -10.76 -12.66
CA GLY A 49 7.66 -9.54 -12.91
C GLY A 49 6.84 -8.48 -13.64
N LYS A 50 7.50 -7.78 -14.55
CA LYS A 50 6.87 -6.71 -15.33
C LYS A 50 5.62 -7.16 -16.09
N ALA A 51 5.56 -8.39 -16.58
CA ALA A 51 4.38 -8.90 -17.30
C ALA A 51 3.16 -9.02 -16.39
N LEU A 52 3.34 -9.43 -15.13
CA LEU A 52 2.27 -9.45 -14.13
C LEU A 52 1.88 -8.02 -13.72
N TYR A 53 2.86 -7.16 -13.49
CA TYR A 53 2.62 -5.75 -13.19
C TYR A 53 1.76 -5.08 -14.27
N ASP A 54 2.14 -5.23 -15.54
CA ASP A 54 1.42 -4.63 -16.69
C ASP A 54 0.00 -5.20 -16.82
N GLU A 55 -0.20 -6.50 -16.54
CA GLU A 55 -1.51 -7.14 -16.53
C GLU A 55 -2.43 -6.52 -15.47
N LEU A 56 -1.95 -6.40 -14.24
CA LEU A 56 -2.71 -5.82 -13.13
C LEU A 56 -2.95 -4.30 -13.34
N ALA A 57 -1.96 -3.57 -13.85
CA ALA A 57 -2.10 -2.15 -14.20
C ALA A 57 -3.18 -1.95 -15.25
N THR A 58 -3.14 -2.74 -16.34
CA THR A 58 -4.14 -2.70 -17.41
C THR A 58 -5.55 -2.97 -16.88
N LEU A 59 -5.69 -3.97 -16.00
CA LEU A 59 -6.98 -4.26 -15.36
C LEU A 59 -7.49 -3.06 -14.55
N THR A 60 -6.65 -2.49 -13.68
CA THR A 60 -7.08 -1.36 -12.82
C THR A 60 -7.46 -0.13 -13.63
N ILE A 61 -6.78 0.09 -14.78
CA ILE A 61 -7.09 1.16 -15.72
C ILE A 61 -8.46 0.90 -16.42
N ALA A 62 -8.63 -0.28 -17.00
CA ALA A 62 -9.82 -0.64 -17.76
C ALA A 62 -11.10 -0.67 -16.90
N LYS A 63 -10.98 -1.09 -15.64
CA LYS A 63 -12.10 -1.18 -14.70
C LYS A 63 -12.45 0.14 -14.01
N HIS A 64 -11.57 1.15 -14.02
CA HIS A 64 -11.87 2.47 -13.47
C HIS A 64 -12.79 3.25 -14.42
N THR A 65 -14.09 3.01 -14.31
CA THR A 65 -15.10 3.53 -15.23
C THR A 65 -15.79 4.81 -14.75
N ASN A 66 -15.66 5.13 -13.45
CA ASN A 66 -16.30 6.31 -12.87
C ASN A 66 -15.28 7.17 -12.11
N PHE A 67 -14.92 8.32 -12.69
CA PHE A 67 -13.98 9.26 -12.11
C PHE A 67 -14.70 10.25 -11.22
N LEU A 68 -14.48 10.12 -9.92
CA LEU A 68 -15.14 10.93 -8.90
C LEU A 68 -14.50 12.31 -8.79
N SER A 69 -15.32 13.34 -8.54
CA SER A 69 -14.79 14.62 -8.10
C SER A 69 -14.34 14.54 -6.62
N TYR A 70 -13.43 15.43 -6.21
CA TYR A 70 -12.98 15.47 -4.81
C TYR A 70 -14.14 15.70 -3.81
N LYS A 71 -15.22 16.35 -4.24
CA LYS A 71 -16.41 16.56 -3.40
C LYS A 71 -17.19 15.28 -3.16
N ASP A 72 -17.18 14.35 -4.12
CA ASP A 72 -17.92 13.09 -4.02
C ASP A 72 -17.31 12.12 -2.99
N ARG A 73 -16.05 12.33 -2.57
CA ARG A 73 -15.37 11.45 -1.61
C ARG A 73 -16.18 11.22 -0.33
N HIS A 74 -16.83 12.25 0.20
CA HIS A 74 -17.63 12.13 1.42
C HIS A 74 -18.77 11.12 1.31
N LYS A 75 -19.34 10.98 0.11
CA LYS A 75 -20.44 10.04 -0.15
C LYS A 75 -19.98 8.58 -0.04
N TYR A 76 -18.74 8.28 -0.41
CA TYR A 76 -18.22 6.92 -0.51
C TYR A 76 -17.18 6.59 0.55
N LEU A 77 -16.30 7.55 0.89
CA LEU A 77 -15.21 7.33 1.83
C LEU A 77 -15.71 6.92 3.21
N TYR A 78 -16.78 7.56 3.72
CA TYR A 78 -17.33 7.23 5.04
C TYR A 78 -18.01 5.85 5.06
N LYS A 79 -18.54 5.40 3.92
CA LYS A 79 -19.02 4.02 3.79
C LYS A 79 -17.88 3.02 3.71
N ALA A 80 -16.79 3.39 3.02
CA ALA A 80 -15.60 2.56 2.92
C ALA A 80 -14.93 2.38 4.29
N ASP A 81 -14.78 3.46 5.04
CA ASP A 81 -14.18 3.47 6.39
C ASP A 81 -15.19 3.22 7.53
N ALA A 82 -16.44 2.81 7.22
CA ALA A 82 -17.45 2.57 8.24
C ALA A 82 -17.02 1.47 9.23
N SER A 83 -17.30 1.70 10.52
CA SER A 83 -17.12 0.70 11.55
C SER A 83 -18.08 -0.48 11.36
N LYS A 84 -17.58 -1.70 11.48
CA LYS A 84 -18.43 -2.91 11.51
C LYS A 84 -19.28 -3.02 12.78
N LYS A 85 -18.84 -2.37 13.88
CA LYS A 85 -19.57 -2.38 15.16
C LYS A 85 -20.72 -1.39 15.15
N ASN A 86 -20.49 -0.21 14.59
CA ASN A 86 -21.49 0.83 14.43
C ASN A 86 -21.33 1.53 13.07
N PRO A 87 -22.19 1.22 12.07
CA PRO A 87 -22.07 1.80 10.72
C PRO A 87 -22.24 3.32 10.63
N GLU A 88 -22.73 3.98 11.68
CA GLU A 88 -22.77 5.45 11.76
C GLU A 88 -21.41 6.05 12.09
N ASN A 89 -20.48 5.22 12.60
CA ASN A 89 -19.11 5.60 12.91
C ASN A 89 -18.18 5.24 11.75
N VAL A 90 -17.06 5.96 11.69
CA VAL A 90 -15.94 5.69 10.80
C VAL A 90 -14.69 5.31 11.62
N VAL A 91 -13.84 4.45 11.06
CA VAL A 91 -12.56 4.03 11.65
C VAL A 91 -11.45 4.92 11.12
N LEU A 92 -10.81 5.68 12.00
CA LEU A 92 -9.73 6.61 11.64
C LEU A 92 -8.43 5.87 11.41
N VAL A 93 -7.79 6.14 10.29
CA VAL A 93 -6.45 5.60 9.98
C VAL A 93 -5.42 6.10 11.02
N TYR A 94 -4.40 5.31 11.26
CA TYR A 94 -3.30 5.51 12.21
C TYR A 94 -3.66 5.37 13.69
N THR A 95 -4.91 5.59 14.09
CA THR A 95 -5.33 5.48 15.50
C THR A 95 -6.27 4.32 15.76
N GLY A 96 -7.04 3.90 14.76
CA GLY A 96 -8.10 2.89 14.92
C GLY A 96 -9.32 3.39 15.70
N GLU A 97 -9.33 4.68 16.10
CA GLU A 97 -10.47 5.25 16.80
C GLU A 97 -11.72 5.27 15.93
N GLU A 98 -12.85 4.97 16.56
CA GLU A 98 -14.16 5.08 15.92
C GLU A 98 -14.79 6.42 16.28
N ARG A 99 -15.25 7.17 15.29
CA ARG A 99 -15.94 8.46 15.48
C ARG A 99 -17.21 8.55 14.66
N PHE A 100 -18.15 9.32 15.17
CA PHE A 100 -19.42 9.53 14.46
C PHE A 100 -19.18 10.19 13.09
N GLY A 101 -19.73 9.61 12.04
CA GLY A 101 -19.49 10.00 10.65
C GLY A 101 -19.86 11.46 10.31
N GLN A 102 -20.62 12.15 11.18
CA GLN A 102 -20.93 13.56 10.99
C GLN A 102 -19.85 14.51 11.52
N GLU A 103 -18.83 14.02 12.22
CA GLU A 103 -17.73 14.83 12.78
C GLU A 103 -16.67 15.24 11.74
N TYR A 104 -16.99 15.16 10.46
CA TYR A 104 -16.03 15.51 9.40
C TYR A 104 -15.81 17.02 9.29
N GLU A 105 -14.58 17.41 8.98
CA GLU A 105 -14.21 18.79 8.76
C GLU A 105 -15.01 19.43 7.62
N GLY A 106 -15.58 20.60 7.88
CA GLY A 106 -16.44 21.32 6.94
C GLY A 106 -17.92 20.97 7.05
N ASN A 107 -18.34 20.06 7.95
CA ASN A 107 -19.73 19.85 8.25
C ASN A 107 -20.29 21.05 9.04
N LYS A 108 -21.08 21.89 8.37
CA LYS A 108 -21.69 23.09 8.99
C LYS A 108 -22.86 22.76 9.91
N ARG A 109 -23.34 21.51 9.94
CA ARG A 109 -24.51 21.06 10.70
C ARG A 109 -24.14 20.32 11.97
N TYR A 110 -22.86 20.06 12.21
CA TYR A 110 -22.37 19.28 13.34
C TYR A 110 -21.13 19.91 13.98
N SER A 111 -21.04 19.81 15.31
CA SER A 111 -19.91 20.28 16.10
C SER A 111 -19.76 19.37 17.35
N PRO A 112 -18.54 19.01 17.73
CA PRO A 112 -17.26 19.37 17.10
C PRO A 112 -17.02 18.59 15.80
N THR A 113 -16.19 19.15 14.90
CA THR A 113 -15.62 18.40 13.77
C THR A 113 -14.22 17.94 14.13
N THR A 114 -13.93 16.64 14.05
CA THR A 114 -12.75 16.03 14.66
C THR A 114 -11.85 15.30 13.68
N PHE A 115 -12.35 14.95 12.48
CA PHE A 115 -11.57 14.26 11.47
C PHE A 115 -11.69 14.91 10.08
N ASN A 116 -10.75 14.61 9.21
CA ASN A 116 -10.74 15.04 7.81
C ASN A 116 -10.25 13.93 6.88
N THR A 117 -9.97 14.27 5.62
CA THR A 117 -9.48 13.31 4.62
C THR A 117 -7.97 13.35 4.57
N GLU A 118 -7.35 12.22 4.87
CA GLU A 118 -5.94 11.93 4.67
C GLU A 118 -5.69 11.41 3.25
N HIS A 119 -4.62 11.89 2.64
CA HIS A 119 -4.04 11.33 1.42
C HIS A 119 -2.84 10.48 1.81
N ILE A 120 -3.00 9.14 1.86
CA ILE A 120 -1.93 8.21 2.23
C ILE A 120 -0.69 8.44 1.36
N TYR A 121 -0.84 8.48 0.05
CA TYR A 121 0.18 9.05 -0.82
C TYR A 121 0.03 10.58 -0.76
N PRO A 122 1.06 11.33 -0.30
CA PRO A 122 0.92 12.76 -0.01
C PRO A 122 0.42 13.55 -1.23
N LYS A 123 -0.66 14.30 -1.06
CA LYS A 123 -1.27 15.10 -2.13
C LYS A 123 -0.26 16.01 -2.85
N SER A 124 0.68 16.59 -2.10
CA SER A 124 1.72 17.49 -2.65
C SER A 124 2.76 16.79 -3.53
N LYS A 125 2.77 15.45 -3.53
CA LYS A 125 3.70 14.61 -4.29
C LYS A 125 3.03 13.93 -5.49
N ILE A 126 1.70 13.98 -5.58
CA ILE A 126 0.94 13.41 -6.69
C ILE A 126 1.15 14.27 -7.94
N VAL A 127 1.58 13.65 -9.01
CA VAL A 127 1.82 14.31 -10.32
C VAL A 127 0.76 13.97 -11.37
N THR A 128 -0.15 13.05 -11.04
CA THR A 128 -1.21 12.58 -11.92
C THR A 128 -2.62 13.00 -11.46
N GLN A 129 -3.65 12.36 -12.01
CA GLN A 129 -5.06 12.57 -11.60
C GLN A 129 -5.46 11.70 -10.39
N ALA A 130 -4.51 11.07 -9.70
CA ALA A 130 -4.77 10.18 -8.57
C ALA A 130 -5.39 10.86 -7.34
N VAL A 131 -5.33 12.19 -7.24
CA VAL A 131 -5.78 12.98 -6.06
C VAL A 131 -7.19 12.62 -5.58
N THR A 132 -8.06 12.16 -6.47
CA THR A 132 -9.46 11.85 -6.15
C THR A 132 -9.75 10.36 -6.03
N ASP A 133 -8.77 9.49 -6.29
CA ASP A 133 -8.95 8.04 -6.20
C ASP A 133 -9.14 7.60 -4.73
N LEU A 134 -10.28 6.97 -4.44
CA LEU A 134 -10.63 6.55 -3.08
C LEU A 134 -9.68 5.49 -2.50
N HIS A 135 -8.94 4.77 -3.35
CA HIS A 135 -8.03 3.71 -2.88
C HIS A 135 -6.89 4.22 -2.00
N HIS A 136 -6.53 5.51 -2.08
CA HIS A 136 -5.51 6.09 -1.18
C HIS A 136 -6.06 7.16 -0.25
N LEU A 137 -7.36 7.40 -0.25
CA LEU A 137 -8.01 8.33 0.68
C LEU A 137 -8.51 7.60 1.91
N ARG A 138 -8.29 8.17 3.10
CA ARG A 138 -8.76 7.63 4.39
C ARG A 138 -9.33 8.75 5.25
N VAL A 139 -10.24 8.39 6.16
CA VAL A 139 -10.58 9.31 7.25
C VAL A 139 -9.49 9.28 8.31
N CYS A 140 -9.11 10.45 8.83
CA CYS A 140 -8.03 10.61 9.79
C CYS A 140 -8.35 11.69 10.83
N ASP A 141 -7.93 11.50 12.09
CA ASP A 141 -7.95 12.57 13.08
C ASP A 141 -7.24 13.82 12.56
N LYS A 142 -7.83 15.00 12.75
CA LYS A 142 -7.29 16.26 12.21
C LYS A 142 -5.88 16.58 12.73
N SER A 143 -5.63 16.32 14.02
CA SER A 143 -4.33 16.59 14.64
C SER A 143 -3.27 15.59 14.19
N VAL A 144 -3.67 14.32 14.03
CA VAL A 144 -2.80 13.26 13.50
C VAL A 144 -2.45 13.54 12.05
N ASN A 145 -3.44 13.88 11.21
CA ASN A 145 -3.23 14.22 9.81
C ASN A 145 -2.31 15.45 9.66
N SER A 146 -2.52 16.48 10.48
CA SER A 146 -1.63 17.65 10.49
C SER A 146 -0.19 17.33 10.88
N ARG A 147 0.02 16.42 11.85
CA ARG A 147 1.37 15.96 12.24
C ARG A 147 2.01 15.08 11.19
N ARG A 148 1.22 14.22 10.55
CA ARG A 148 1.68 13.38 9.44
C ARG A 148 2.15 14.25 8.27
N GLY A 149 1.40 15.29 7.91
CA GLY A 149 1.78 16.22 6.85
C GLY A 149 2.06 15.51 5.52
N ASN A 150 3.24 15.79 4.94
CA ASN A 150 3.73 15.11 3.74
C ASN A 150 5.05 14.35 3.98
N HIS A 151 5.31 14.00 5.24
CA HIS A 151 6.51 13.24 5.62
C HIS A 151 6.54 11.88 4.92
N PRO A 152 7.72 11.42 4.45
CA PRO A 152 7.86 10.07 3.91
C PRO A 152 7.54 9.03 4.98
N PHE A 153 7.05 7.88 4.57
CA PHE A 153 6.90 6.75 5.46
C PHE A 153 8.25 6.16 5.85
N THR A 154 8.34 5.62 7.09
CA THR A 154 9.57 5.02 7.61
C THR A 154 9.29 3.84 8.53
N GLU A 155 10.30 2.99 8.71
CA GLU A 155 10.24 1.89 9.68
C GLU A 155 10.08 2.40 11.11
N GLY A 156 9.41 1.60 11.93
CA GLY A 156 9.18 1.88 13.33
C GLY A 156 8.57 0.69 14.05
N LYS A 157 8.03 0.93 15.25
CA LYS A 157 7.32 -0.07 16.05
C LYS A 157 6.26 0.57 16.93
N GLY A 158 5.16 -0.14 17.15
CA GLY A 158 4.04 0.27 18.00
C GLY A 158 3.10 1.23 17.30
N GLU A 159 2.66 2.27 17.98
CA GLU A 159 1.69 3.25 17.47
C GLU A 159 2.28 4.21 16.43
N ALA A 160 1.39 4.85 15.68
CA ALA A 160 1.74 5.85 14.69
C ALA A 160 2.45 7.06 15.31
N LYS A 161 3.55 7.49 14.69
CA LYS A 161 4.38 8.59 15.21
C LYS A 161 5.36 9.15 14.19
N LEU A 162 5.84 10.36 14.45
CA LEU A 162 7.02 10.91 13.79
C LEU A 162 8.29 10.23 14.33
N ILE A 163 9.19 9.89 13.42
CA ILE A 163 10.56 9.41 13.69
C ILE A 163 11.50 10.29 12.87
N GLY A 164 12.14 11.25 13.52
CA GLY A 164 12.88 12.30 12.82
C GLY A 164 11.98 13.12 11.92
N SER A 165 12.28 13.17 10.62
CA SER A 165 11.49 13.85 9.58
C SER A 165 10.57 12.91 8.80
N ALA A 166 10.30 11.70 9.30
CA ALA A 166 9.51 10.69 8.63
C ALA A 166 8.36 10.18 9.52
N TRP A 167 7.36 9.57 8.91
CA TRP A 167 6.15 9.08 9.59
C TRP A 167 6.12 7.55 9.63
N TYR A 168 6.01 6.99 10.83
CA TYR A 168 5.66 5.60 11.03
C TYR A 168 4.14 5.48 11.20
N PRO A 169 3.43 4.67 10.38
CA PRO A 169 1.97 4.63 10.40
C PRO A 169 1.38 3.81 11.57
N GLY A 170 2.19 3.02 12.26
CA GLY A 170 1.77 2.05 13.27
C GLY A 170 1.79 0.62 12.75
N ASP A 171 2.00 -0.34 13.67
CA ASP A 171 2.12 -1.77 13.34
C ASP A 171 0.87 -2.31 12.61
N GLU A 172 -0.33 -1.82 12.98
CA GLU A 172 -1.62 -2.24 12.44
C GLU A 172 -2.01 -1.54 11.11
N TRP A 173 -1.19 -0.59 10.64
CA TRP A 173 -1.53 0.23 9.45
C TRP A 173 -0.48 0.18 8.37
N LYS A 174 0.67 -0.40 8.64
CA LYS A 174 1.80 -0.40 7.69
C LYS A 174 1.49 -1.17 6.41
N GLY A 175 0.77 -2.28 6.50
CA GLY A 175 0.32 -3.06 5.34
C GLY A 175 -0.74 -2.32 4.52
N ASP A 176 -1.74 -1.70 5.19
CA ASP A 176 -2.74 -0.84 4.55
C ASP A 176 -2.03 0.26 3.72
N VAL A 177 -1.09 0.98 4.36
CA VAL A 177 -0.31 2.03 3.74
C VAL A 177 0.47 1.51 2.54
N ALA A 178 1.19 0.39 2.70
CA ALA A 178 1.97 -0.21 1.62
C ALA A 178 1.09 -0.54 0.41
N ARG A 179 -0.02 -1.24 0.62
CA ARG A 179 -0.94 -1.63 -0.47
C ARG A 179 -1.60 -0.44 -1.16
N MET A 180 -1.84 0.67 -0.44
CA MET A 180 -2.36 1.91 -1.03
C MET A 180 -1.31 2.64 -1.86
N VAL A 181 -0.07 2.74 -1.36
CA VAL A 181 1.05 3.39 -2.09
C VAL A 181 1.42 2.59 -3.33
N LEU A 182 1.54 1.26 -3.20
CA LEU A 182 1.82 0.36 -4.31
C LEU A 182 0.70 0.38 -5.38
N TYR A 183 -0.56 0.51 -4.96
CA TYR A 183 -1.67 0.67 -5.90
C TYR A 183 -1.55 1.97 -6.71
N LEU A 184 -1.18 3.10 -6.11
CA LEU A 184 -0.99 4.34 -6.85
C LEU A 184 0.15 4.23 -7.87
N ASN A 185 1.23 3.56 -7.51
CA ASN A 185 2.28 3.25 -8.47
C ASN A 185 1.74 2.35 -9.60
N LEU A 186 1.07 1.25 -9.27
CA LEU A 186 0.50 0.33 -10.25
C LEU A 186 -0.47 1.02 -11.22
N ARG A 187 -1.41 1.82 -10.68
CA ARG A 187 -2.52 2.42 -11.45
C ARG A 187 -2.13 3.69 -12.18
N TYR A 188 -1.26 4.52 -11.59
CA TYR A 188 -0.96 5.87 -12.06
C TYR A 188 0.52 6.09 -12.34
N ASN A 189 1.36 5.10 -12.08
CA ASN A 189 2.82 5.21 -12.16
C ASN A 189 3.39 6.33 -11.25
N GLU A 190 2.73 6.57 -10.09
CA GLU A 190 3.28 7.46 -9.07
C GLU A 190 4.58 6.87 -8.51
N GLU A 191 5.55 7.73 -8.20
CA GLU A 191 6.88 7.30 -7.81
C GLU A 191 6.92 6.60 -6.44
N LEU A 192 7.88 5.68 -6.27
CA LEU A 192 8.20 4.99 -5.02
C LEU A 192 9.58 5.40 -4.48
N ASN A 193 9.91 6.68 -4.59
CA ASN A 193 11.20 7.22 -4.18
C ASN A 193 11.27 7.49 -2.66
N SER A 194 12.43 7.98 -2.18
CA SER A 194 12.68 8.31 -0.77
C SER A 194 11.77 9.39 -0.20
N ASP A 195 11.13 10.21 -1.04
CA ASP A 195 10.16 11.21 -0.64
C ASP A 195 8.81 10.62 -0.21
N ILE A 196 8.55 9.36 -0.60
CA ILE A 196 7.35 8.62 -0.26
C ILE A 196 7.64 7.60 0.84
N SER A 197 8.78 6.89 0.73
CA SER A 197 9.20 5.84 1.65
C SER A 197 10.71 5.87 1.83
N THR A 198 11.18 6.06 3.07
CA THR A 198 12.64 6.12 3.35
C THR A 198 13.37 4.82 3.02
N GLY A 199 12.67 3.69 3.06
CA GLY A 199 13.17 2.38 2.65
C GLY A 199 12.80 1.99 1.22
N GLY A 200 12.23 2.92 0.44
CA GLY A 200 11.84 2.68 -0.95
C GLY A 200 10.84 1.53 -1.11
N LEU A 201 10.91 0.87 -2.25
CA LEU A 201 10.04 -0.26 -2.60
C LEU A 201 10.16 -1.42 -1.60
N GLU A 202 11.37 -1.80 -1.19
CA GLU A 202 11.58 -2.97 -0.32
C GLU A 202 10.89 -2.84 1.04
N MET A 203 10.83 -1.64 1.61
CA MET A 203 10.08 -1.39 2.85
C MET A 203 8.57 -1.63 2.65
N LEU A 204 8.01 -1.18 1.54
CA LEU A 204 6.59 -1.40 1.23
C LEU A 204 6.28 -2.88 0.97
N LEU A 205 7.15 -3.60 0.28
CA LEU A 205 7.03 -5.04 0.09
C LEU A 205 7.04 -5.80 1.44
N LYS A 206 8.00 -5.43 2.31
CA LYS A 206 8.10 -6.01 3.65
C LYS A 206 6.83 -5.73 4.48
N TRP A 207 6.32 -4.51 4.46
CA TRP A 207 5.11 -4.14 5.19
C TRP A 207 3.86 -4.89 4.71
N ASN A 208 3.74 -5.11 3.40
CA ASN A 208 2.68 -5.96 2.87
C ASN A 208 2.72 -7.40 3.41
N ASP A 209 3.94 -7.94 3.59
CA ASP A 209 4.11 -9.30 4.11
C ASP A 209 3.88 -9.39 5.63
N GLU A 210 4.25 -8.34 6.36
CA GLU A 210 4.20 -8.32 7.83
C GLU A 210 2.82 -7.98 8.40
N ASP A 211 2.01 -7.24 7.65
CA ASP A 211 0.68 -6.79 8.07
C ASP A 211 -0.39 -7.27 7.08
N PRO A 212 -1.02 -8.43 7.39
CA PRO A 212 -2.00 -9.05 6.50
C PRO A 212 -3.24 -8.19 6.26
N VAL A 213 -3.86 -8.39 5.08
CA VAL A 213 -5.07 -7.68 4.70
C VAL A 213 -6.18 -7.84 5.74
N SER A 214 -6.64 -6.71 6.26
CA SER A 214 -7.71 -6.63 7.23
C SER A 214 -9.11 -6.76 6.58
N ASP A 215 -10.10 -7.04 7.41
CA ASP A 215 -11.50 -7.02 6.97
C ASP A 215 -11.96 -5.63 6.56
N LEU A 216 -11.39 -4.57 7.16
CA LEU A 216 -11.68 -3.20 6.79
C LEU A 216 -11.19 -2.89 5.39
N GLU A 217 -9.98 -3.34 5.02
CA GLU A 217 -9.49 -3.18 3.66
C GLU A 217 -10.35 -3.89 2.62
N ARG A 218 -10.82 -5.11 2.92
CA ARG A 218 -11.75 -5.85 2.03
C ARG A 218 -13.07 -5.10 1.86
N GLN A 219 -13.64 -4.59 2.97
CA GLN A 219 -14.84 -3.75 2.93
C GLN A 219 -14.62 -2.51 2.06
N ARG A 220 -13.51 -1.81 2.27
CA ARG A 220 -13.12 -0.65 1.47
C ARG A 220 -13.05 -0.98 -0.01
N ASN A 221 -12.34 -2.07 -0.36
CA ASN A 221 -12.17 -2.49 -1.74
C ASN A 221 -13.52 -2.74 -2.44
N ASN A 222 -14.48 -3.34 -1.73
CA ASN A 222 -15.85 -3.57 -2.25
C ASN A 222 -16.63 -2.26 -2.44
N VAL A 223 -16.59 -1.35 -1.47
CA VAL A 223 -17.27 -0.05 -1.55
C VAL A 223 -16.68 0.81 -2.66
N ILE A 224 -15.36 0.82 -2.80
CA ILE A 224 -14.65 1.59 -3.82
C ILE A 224 -14.94 1.02 -5.21
N GLN A 225 -14.96 -0.29 -5.39
CA GLN A 225 -15.40 -0.91 -6.64
C GLN A 225 -16.80 -0.46 -7.05
N ALA A 226 -17.75 -0.44 -6.11
CA ALA A 226 -19.10 0.02 -6.38
C ALA A 226 -19.16 1.51 -6.77
N ALA A 227 -18.20 2.33 -6.28
CA ALA A 227 -18.12 3.77 -6.56
C ALA A 227 -17.36 4.10 -7.85
N GLN A 228 -16.20 3.47 -8.06
CA GLN A 228 -15.24 3.79 -9.14
C GLN A 228 -15.19 2.72 -10.24
N GLY A 229 -15.62 1.50 -9.95
CA GLY A 229 -15.56 0.34 -10.85
C GLY A 229 -14.32 -0.52 -10.66
N ASN A 230 -13.21 0.05 -10.22
CA ASN A 230 -11.95 -0.67 -10.04
C ASN A 230 -11.69 -1.11 -8.59
N ARG A 231 -10.79 -2.07 -8.44
CA ARG A 231 -10.31 -2.63 -7.15
C ARG A 231 -8.80 -2.45 -7.03
N ASN A 232 -8.32 -2.45 -5.81
CA ASN A 232 -6.91 -2.65 -5.54
C ASN A 232 -6.61 -4.17 -5.53
N PRO A 233 -5.88 -4.71 -6.52
CA PRO A 233 -5.60 -6.14 -6.60
C PRO A 233 -4.70 -6.64 -5.47
N PHE A 234 -3.93 -5.76 -4.82
CA PHE A 234 -3.06 -6.08 -3.69
C PHE A 234 -3.82 -6.29 -2.38
N ILE A 235 -5.09 -5.86 -2.31
CA ILE A 235 -6.01 -6.22 -1.23
C ILE A 235 -6.65 -7.58 -1.50
N ASP A 236 -7.02 -7.87 -2.74
CA ASP A 236 -7.64 -9.16 -3.09
C ASP A 236 -6.62 -10.30 -3.07
N PHE A 237 -5.39 -10.02 -3.52
CA PHE A 237 -4.30 -11.00 -3.67
C PHE A 237 -2.96 -10.40 -3.21
N PRO A 238 -2.75 -10.17 -1.89
CA PRO A 238 -1.52 -9.56 -1.37
C PRO A 238 -0.25 -10.34 -1.74
N GLN A 239 -0.36 -11.65 -1.97
CA GLN A 239 0.74 -12.50 -2.44
C GLN A 239 1.24 -12.14 -3.84
N LEU A 240 0.52 -11.35 -4.63
CA LEU A 240 0.96 -10.88 -5.95
C LEU A 240 1.88 -9.66 -5.88
N VAL A 241 1.99 -8.98 -4.73
CA VAL A 241 2.80 -7.77 -4.59
C VAL A 241 4.25 -8.05 -4.97
N ARG A 242 4.94 -8.97 -4.28
CA ARG A 242 6.34 -9.28 -4.60
C ARG A 242 6.54 -9.76 -6.03
N PRO A 243 5.77 -10.75 -6.54
CA PRO A 243 5.92 -11.20 -7.92
C PRO A 243 5.72 -10.10 -8.97
N ALA A 244 4.87 -9.13 -8.72
CA ALA A 244 4.64 -8.02 -9.65
C ALA A 244 5.81 -7.01 -9.68
N TYR A 245 6.51 -6.83 -8.56
CA TYR A 245 7.60 -5.85 -8.42
C TYR A 245 9.01 -6.43 -8.53
N GLN A 246 9.15 -7.74 -8.66
CA GLN A 246 10.44 -8.40 -8.91
C GLN A 246 10.72 -8.46 -10.43
N HIS A 247 11.60 -7.61 -10.93
CA HIS A 247 12.08 -7.61 -12.33
C HIS A 247 13.54 -7.15 -12.43
#